data_ac4dd6902f3a6a663075eb76a7d5b2d9
#
_entry.id   ac4dd6902f3a6a663075eb76a7d5b2d9
#
_cell.length_a   1.000
_cell.length_b   1.000
_cell.length_c   1.000
_cell.angle_alpha   90.00
_cell.angle_beta   90.00
_cell.angle_gamma   90.00
#
_symmetry.space_group_name_H-M   'P 1'
#
loop_
_entity.id
_entity.type
_entity.pdbx_description
1 polymer ?
#
loop_
_entity_poly.entity_id
_entity_poly.type
_entity_poly.pdbx_seq_one_letter_code
_entity_poly.pdbx_strand_id
1 'polypeptide(L)'
;LHYKTDPDMSALSYYSRFLLADPRYGYQKLVNKKKDTLMPQSFDVFDEQTGAYDKRVRDVEPIGSTADYLNAYPVFTNYPNHEPLHLYKTEACMQSVAAIRKVCEENGVNLIVLTAPVYTDYYKNFYDEDITNFYESLAKVTDYWDFSSSSVSSEPRFFYDSTHFRNNIGEMMATRIAEKEYPDFTPAITAIPSDFGTYVTADTPHDYFTQRPA
;
A
#
# COMPACT_ATOMS: atom_id res chain seq x y z
N LEU A 1 -14.41 -0.52 16.27
CA LEU A 1 -14.78 0.74 15.60
C LEU A 1 -15.17 0.55 14.13
N HIS A 2 -14.73 -0.53 13.46
CA HIS A 2 -15.10 -0.83 12.07
C HIS A 2 -16.61 -0.94 11.82
N TYR A 3 -17.40 -1.39 12.81
CA TYR A 3 -18.85 -1.43 12.65
C TYR A 3 -19.51 -0.04 12.53
N LYS A 4 -18.81 1.02 12.93
CA LYS A 4 -19.29 2.40 12.78
C LYS A 4 -19.09 2.97 11.39
N THR A 5 -18.20 2.36 10.61
CA THR A 5 -17.87 2.76 9.24
C THR A 5 -18.59 1.93 8.18
N ASP A 6 -19.22 0.82 8.58
CA ASP A 6 -20.03 -0.02 7.71
C ASP A 6 -21.52 0.18 8.09
N PRO A 7 -22.30 0.96 7.28
CA PRO A 7 -23.69 1.26 7.59
C PRO A 7 -24.59 0.03 7.65
N ASP A 8 -24.17 -1.07 7.00
CA ASP A 8 -24.94 -2.33 6.94
C ASP A 8 -24.58 -3.29 8.07
N MET A 9 -23.60 -2.94 8.90
CA MET A 9 -23.12 -3.79 9.98
C MET A 9 -23.57 -3.30 11.35
N SER A 10 -24.50 -3.99 11.99
CA SER A 10 -24.85 -3.72 13.38
C SER A 10 -23.70 -4.09 14.33
N ALA A 11 -23.66 -3.41 15.50
CA ALA A 11 -22.68 -3.74 16.55
C ALA A 11 -22.78 -5.22 16.96
N LEU A 12 -23.99 -5.77 17.05
CA LEU A 12 -24.20 -7.18 17.39
C LEU A 12 -23.64 -8.11 16.33
N SER A 13 -23.87 -7.81 15.04
CA SER A 13 -23.33 -8.58 13.92
C SER A 13 -21.79 -8.53 13.88
N TYR A 14 -21.21 -7.37 14.14
CA TYR A 14 -19.76 -7.20 14.21
C TYR A 14 -19.15 -8.05 15.33
N TYR A 15 -19.61 -7.85 16.55
CA TYR A 15 -19.05 -8.58 17.70
C TYR A 15 -19.32 -10.09 17.66
N SER A 16 -20.47 -10.53 17.15
CA SER A 16 -20.75 -11.98 17.02
C SER A 16 -19.81 -12.66 16.03
N ARG A 17 -19.42 -11.98 14.92
CA ARG A 17 -18.42 -12.53 13.98
C ARG A 17 -17.07 -12.76 14.67
N PHE A 18 -16.63 -11.83 15.50
CA PHE A 18 -15.35 -11.96 16.21
C PHE A 18 -15.39 -12.93 17.37
N LEU A 19 -16.50 -13.01 18.09
CA LEU A 19 -16.66 -13.94 19.20
C LEU A 19 -16.83 -15.39 18.76
N LEU A 20 -17.40 -15.62 17.57
CA LEU A 20 -17.73 -16.94 17.06
C LEU A 20 -16.79 -17.42 15.93
N ALA A 21 -16.00 -16.52 15.33
CA ALA A 21 -15.23 -16.82 14.15
C ALA A 21 -14.12 -17.85 14.39
N ASP A 22 -13.45 -17.80 15.54
CA ASP A 22 -12.45 -18.80 15.93
C ASP A 22 -12.28 -18.87 17.46
N PRO A 23 -13.05 -19.75 18.13
CA PRO A 23 -12.91 -19.96 19.57
C PRO A 23 -11.50 -20.48 19.95
N ARG A 24 -10.75 -21.11 19.02
CA ARG A 24 -9.38 -21.57 19.26
C ARG A 24 -8.44 -20.37 19.35
N TYR A 25 -8.62 -19.35 18.48
CA TYR A 25 -7.85 -18.12 18.54
C TYR A 25 -8.08 -17.37 19.85
N GLY A 26 -9.34 -17.24 20.27
CA GLY A 26 -9.69 -16.65 21.56
C GLY A 26 -9.06 -17.38 22.73
N TYR A 27 -9.12 -18.72 22.73
CA TYR A 27 -8.46 -19.54 23.74
C TYR A 27 -6.95 -19.42 23.74
N GLN A 28 -6.32 -19.45 22.56
CA GLN A 28 -4.86 -19.25 22.43
C GLN A 28 -4.42 -17.88 22.94
N LYS A 29 -5.18 -16.82 22.67
CA LYS A 29 -4.92 -15.48 23.21
C LYS A 29 -5.01 -15.45 24.73
N LEU A 30 -5.97 -16.15 25.33
CA LEU A 30 -6.11 -16.23 26.79
C LEU A 30 -4.97 -17.02 27.44
N VAL A 31 -4.63 -18.18 26.86
CA VAL A 31 -3.57 -19.06 27.37
C VAL A 31 -2.18 -18.45 27.18
N ASN A 32 -1.97 -17.78 26.06
CA ASN A 32 -0.71 -17.15 25.72
C ASN A 32 -0.57 -15.70 26.21
N LYS A 33 -1.49 -15.25 27.06
CA LYS A 33 -1.49 -13.88 27.63
C LYS A 33 -0.18 -13.46 28.26
N LYS A 34 0.66 -14.43 28.67
CA LYS A 34 2.01 -14.18 29.22
C LYS A 34 3.16 -14.40 28.23
N LYS A 35 2.85 -14.92 27.06
CA LYS A 35 3.85 -15.07 25.98
C LYS A 35 3.64 -13.92 25.03
N ASP A 36 4.73 -13.26 24.74
CA ASP A 36 4.75 -12.17 23.77
C ASP A 36 4.56 -12.72 22.35
N THR A 37 3.31 -13.15 22.07
CA THR A 37 2.92 -13.76 20.79
C THR A 37 2.61 -12.71 19.74
N LEU A 38 2.71 -11.44 20.12
CA LEU A 38 2.60 -10.29 19.21
C LEU A 38 3.98 -9.77 18.83
N MET A 39 5.05 -10.41 19.35
CA MET A 39 6.38 -9.98 18.95
C MET A 39 6.51 -10.15 17.45
N PRO A 40 6.88 -9.07 16.83
CA PRO A 40 7.35 -9.07 15.47
C PRO A 40 8.42 -10.15 15.28
N GLN A 41 8.66 -10.51 14.08
CA GLN A 41 9.77 -11.40 13.77
C GLN A 41 11.08 -10.73 14.22
N SER A 42 12.14 -11.49 14.45
CA SER A 42 13.40 -11.02 15.05
C SER A 42 14.06 -9.83 14.31
N PHE A 43 13.62 -9.53 13.12
CA PHE A 43 14.09 -8.40 12.31
C PHE A 43 13.19 -7.14 12.40
N ASP A 44 12.08 -7.21 13.12
CA ASP A 44 11.18 -6.07 13.29
C ASP A 44 11.52 -5.34 14.59
N VAL A 45 11.57 -4.02 14.56
CA VAL A 45 11.72 -3.16 15.71
C VAL A 45 10.40 -2.49 16.03
N PHE A 46 9.91 -2.68 17.24
CA PHE A 46 8.69 -2.07 17.72
C PHE A 46 8.97 -1.20 18.92
N ASP A 47 8.62 0.06 18.84
CA ASP A 47 8.72 0.99 19.95
C ASP A 47 7.40 1.00 20.74
N GLU A 48 7.40 0.45 21.94
CA GLU A 48 6.20 0.34 22.78
C GLU A 48 5.67 1.69 23.26
N GLN A 49 6.51 2.74 23.33
CA GLN A 49 6.10 4.06 23.81
C GLN A 49 5.42 4.86 22.72
N THR A 50 5.94 4.80 21.50
CA THR A 50 5.44 5.56 20.36
C THR A 50 4.50 4.75 19.46
N GLY A 51 4.53 3.43 19.57
CA GLY A 51 3.84 2.52 18.66
C GLY A 51 4.52 2.42 17.28
N ALA A 52 5.71 2.98 17.13
CA ALA A 52 6.43 2.93 15.86
C ALA A 52 6.87 1.49 15.56
N TYR A 53 6.67 1.09 14.31
CA TYR A 53 7.07 -0.20 13.77
C TYR A 53 8.06 0.00 12.65
N ASP A 54 9.22 -0.65 12.73
CA ASP A 54 10.34 -0.39 11.87
C ASP A 54 10.97 -1.70 11.37
N LYS A 55 11.18 -1.79 10.08
CA LYS A 55 11.83 -2.91 9.40
C LYS A 55 13.28 -2.62 8.97
N ARG A 56 13.90 -1.53 9.46
CA ARG A 56 15.26 -1.16 9.08
C ARG A 56 16.29 -2.27 9.29
N VAL A 57 16.08 -3.14 10.26
CA VAL A 57 16.94 -4.31 10.46
C VAL A 57 16.94 -5.22 9.23
N ARG A 58 15.79 -5.35 8.56
CA ARG A 58 15.66 -6.12 7.33
C ARG A 58 16.23 -5.39 6.09
N ASP A 59 16.32 -4.07 6.13
CA ASP A 59 16.88 -3.29 5.02
C ASP A 59 18.40 -3.48 4.86
N VAL A 60 19.08 -3.89 5.92
CA VAL A 60 20.54 -4.16 5.91
C VAL A 60 20.88 -5.62 5.61
N GLU A 61 19.88 -6.47 5.31
CA GLU A 61 20.14 -7.84 4.86
C GLU A 61 20.97 -7.84 3.58
N PRO A 62 21.96 -8.74 3.44
CA PRO A 62 22.60 -8.98 2.16
C PRO A 62 21.57 -9.49 1.15
N ILE A 63 21.27 -8.66 0.16
CA ILE A 63 20.37 -9.02 -0.92
C ILE A 63 21.22 -9.50 -2.09
N GLY A 64 21.07 -10.77 -2.46
CA GLY A 64 21.75 -11.39 -3.59
C GLY A 64 21.18 -10.94 -4.94
N SER A 65 21.30 -11.78 -5.96
CA SER A 65 20.64 -11.56 -7.24
C SER A 65 19.11 -11.59 -7.09
N THR A 66 18.40 -11.05 -8.08
CA THR A 66 16.95 -11.19 -8.14
C THR A 66 16.49 -12.64 -8.07
N ALA A 67 17.21 -13.55 -8.72
CA ALA A 67 16.90 -14.99 -8.67
C ALA A 67 17.06 -15.56 -7.25
N ASP A 68 18.13 -15.19 -6.54
CA ASP A 68 18.34 -15.63 -5.15
C ASP A 68 17.24 -15.08 -4.24
N TYR A 69 16.83 -13.84 -4.46
CA TYR A 69 15.77 -13.20 -3.69
C TYR A 69 14.42 -13.88 -3.90
N LEU A 70 14.04 -14.16 -5.14
CA LEU A 70 12.81 -14.88 -5.46
C LEU A 70 12.79 -16.30 -4.89
N ASN A 71 13.93 -16.98 -4.88
CA ASN A 71 14.06 -18.30 -4.26
C ASN A 71 13.91 -18.24 -2.72
N ALA A 72 14.47 -17.20 -2.10
CA ALA A 72 14.38 -17.01 -0.64
C ALA A 72 13.00 -16.58 -0.18
N TYR A 73 12.27 -15.86 -1.03
CA TYR A 73 10.97 -15.26 -0.71
C TYR A 73 9.88 -15.70 -1.70
N PRO A 74 9.33 -16.93 -1.57
CA PRO A 74 8.32 -17.46 -2.49
C PRO A 74 7.02 -16.62 -2.60
N VAL A 75 6.81 -15.68 -1.68
CA VAL A 75 5.66 -14.76 -1.72
C VAL A 75 5.57 -13.96 -3.03
N PHE A 76 6.68 -13.76 -3.72
CA PHE A 76 6.72 -13.05 -5.00
C PHE A 76 6.38 -13.92 -6.21
N THR A 77 6.42 -15.24 -6.07
CA THR A 77 6.20 -16.19 -7.17
C THR A 77 5.03 -17.12 -6.93
N ASN A 78 4.56 -17.20 -5.69
CA ASN A 78 3.52 -18.14 -5.29
C ASN A 78 2.12 -17.48 -5.35
N TYR A 79 1.79 -16.91 -6.52
CA TYR A 79 0.42 -16.42 -6.74
C TYR A 79 -0.50 -17.61 -7.00
N PRO A 80 -1.66 -17.65 -6.34
CA PRO A 80 -2.62 -18.70 -6.58
C PRO A 80 -3.07 -18.67 -8.05
N ASN A 81 -3.14 -19.84 -8.67
CA ASN A 81 -3.63 -20.00 -10.03
C ASN A 81 -5.17 -19.94 -10.02
N HIS A 82 -5.72 -18.75 -9.80
CA HIS A 82 -7.17 -18.50 -9.78
C HIS A 82 -7.53 -17.43 -10.81
N GLU A 83 -8.79 -17.39 -11.18
CA GLU A 83 -9.33 -16.29 -11.96
C GLU A 83 -9.08 -14.96 -11.24
N PRO A 84 -8.72 -13.90 -11.98
CA PRO A 84 -8.57 -12.58 -11.40
C PRO A 84 -9.82 -12.16 -10.63
N LEU A 85 -9.63 -11.35 -9.61
CA LEU A 85 -10.69 -10.84 -8.76
C LEU A 85 -11.15 -9.47 -9.25
N HIS A 86 -12.44 -9.20 -9.14
CA HIS A 86 -12.96 -7.86 -9.33
C HIS A 86 -12.65 -6.96 -8.13
N LEU A 87 -12.30 -5.70 -8.40
CA LEU A 87 -12.25 -4.66 -7.37
C LEU A 87 -13.67 -4.23 -7.03
N TYR A 88 -14.06 -4.48 -5.79
CA TYR A 88 -15.37 -4.09 -5.29
C TYR A 88 -15.32 -2.72 -4.63
N LYS A 89 -16.44 -1.98 -4.71
CA LYS A 89 -16.64 -0.72 -3.99
C LYS A 89 -15.76 0.44 -4.45
N THR A 90 -15.26 0.44 -5.68
CA THR A 90 -14.48 1.55 -6.24
C THR A 90 -15.24 2.87 -6.08
N GLU A 91 -16.52 2.93 -6.41
CA GLU A 91 -17.34 4.13 -6.24
C GLU A 91 -17.41 4.61 -4.79
N ALA A 92 -17.64 3.71 -3.83
CA ALA A 92 -17.68 4.07 -2.41
C ALA A 92 -16.31 4.55 -1.90
N CYS A 93 -15.22 3.99 -2.42
CA CYS A 93 -13.87 4.45 -2.15
C CYS A 93 -13.68 5.89 -2.67
N MET A 94 -14.08 6.18 -3.89
CA MET A 94 -13.98 7.51 -4.49
C MET A 94 -14.84 8.54 -3.73
N GLN A 95 -16.04 8.19 -3.29
CA GLN A 95 -16.86 9.03 -2.42
C GLN A 95 -16.17 9.36 -1.09
N SER A 96 -15.46 8.38 -0.52
CA SER A 96 -14.68 8.58 0.72
C SER A 96 -13.50 9.53 0.50
N VAL A 97 -12.76 9.37 -0.60
CA VAL A 97 -11.66 10.26 -0.98
C VAL A 97 -12.17 11.68 -1.19
N ALA A 98 -13.29 11.85 -1.91
CA ALA A 98 -13.91 13.15 -2.12
C ALA A 98 -14.33 13.82 -0.80
N ALA A 99 -14.87 13.04 0.15
CA ALA A 99 -15.23 13.55 1.47
C ALA A 99 -14.01 13.99 2.29
N ILE A 100 -12.91 13.23 2.25
CA ILE A 100 -11.64 13.59 2.90
C ILE A 100 -11.10 14.89 2.29
N ARG A 101 -11.04 14.97 0.95
CA ARG A 101 -10.61 16.17 0.23
C ARG A 101 -11.41 17.40 0.66
N LYS A 102 -12.74 17.29 0.69
CA LYS A 102 -13.63 18.38 1.12
C LYS A 102 -13.31 18.83 2.54
N VAL A 103 -13.13 17.92 3.48
CA VAL A 103 -12.78 18.26 4.87
C VAL A 103 -11.44 18.98 4.94
N CYS A 104 -10.44 18.55 4.17
CA CYS A 104 -9.14 19.20 4.11
C CYS A 104 -9.26 20.63 3.56
N GLU A 105 -9.98 20.82 2.45
CA GLU A 105 -10.24 22.13 1.84
C GLU A 105 -10.94 23.09 2.80
N GLU A 106 -11.99 22.63 3.49
CA GLU A 106 -12.75 23.42 4.46
C GLU A 106 -11.91 23.86 5.67
N ASN A 107 -10.84 23.13 5.98
CA ASN A 107 -9.98 23.41 7.13
C ASN A 107 -8.60 23.97 6.74
N GLY A 108 -8.35 24.28 5.47
CA GLY A 108 -7.08 24.81 4.99
C GLY A 108 -5.92 23.83 5.13
N VAL A 109 -6.20 22.53 5.08
CA VAL A 109 -5.19 21.45 5.15
C VAL A 109 -4.76 21.09 3.73
N ASN A 110 -3.46 21.08 3.48
CA ASN A 110 -2.90 20.58 2.23
C ASN A 110 -2.97 19.05 2.20
N LEU A 111 -3.76 18.49 1.31
CA LEU A 111 -3.93 17.05 1.13
C LEU A 111 -3.04 16.57 -0.02
N ILE A 112 -2.11 15.67 0.27
CA ILE A 112 -1.32 14.96 -0.72
C ILE A 112 -1.84 13.54 -0.82
N VAL A 113 -2.36 13.17 -1.98
CA VAL A 113 -2.81 11.81 -2.27
C VAL A 113 -1.74 11.08 -3.07
N LEU A 114 -1.52 9.83 -2.73
CA LEU A 114 -0.58 8.97 -3.45
C LEU A 114 -1.07 7.53 -3.54
N THR A 115 -0.64 6.82 -4.57
CA THR A 115 -0.77 5.38 -4.68
C THR A 115 0.61 4.75 -4.50
N ALA A 116 0.72 3.86 -3.51
CA ALA A 116 1.99 3.24 -3.15
C ALA A 116 2.44 2.23 -4.23
N PRO A 117 3.76 2.04 -4.42
CA PRO A 117 4.26 0.99 -5.28
C PRO A 117 3.92 -0.38 -4.69
N VAL A 118 3.53 -1.29 -5.56
CA VAL A 118 3.37 -2.72 -5.29
C VAL A 118 4.16 -3.50 -6.32
N TYR A 119 4.56 -4.72 -5.97
CA TYR A 119 5.25 -5.58 -6.93
C TYR A 119 4.32 -5.88 -8.12
N THR A 120 4.83 -5.73 -9.34
CA THR A 120 4.02 -5.79 -10.58
C THR A 120 3.13 -7.02 -10.66
N ASP A 121 3.65 -8.20 -10.30
CA ASP A 121 2.87 -9.44 -10.36
C ASP A 121 1.67 -9.47 -9.40
N TYR A 122 1.62 -8.57 -8.41
CA TYR A 122 0.46 -8.43 -7.53
C TYR A 122 -0.81 -8.04 -8.31
N TYR A 123 -0.67 -7.24 -9.37
CA TYR A 123 -1.79 -6.84 -10.21
C TYR A 123 -2.44 -8.00 -10.97
N LYS A 124 -1.70 -9.10 -11.21
CA LYS A 124 -2.24 -10.32 -11.82
C LYS A 124 -3.40 -10.96 -11.03
N ASN A 125 -3.57 -10.54 -9.76
CA ASN A 125 -4.72 -10.98 -8.96
C ASN A 125 -6.04 -10.30 -9.33
N PHE A 126 -6.03 -9.27 -10.17
CA PHE A 126 -7.19 -8.44 -10.49
C PHE A 126 -7.39 -8.32 -11.99
N TYR A 127 -8.62 -8.04 -12.42
CA TYR A 127 -8.89 -7.69 -13.79
C TYR A 127 -8.29 -6.32 -14.14
N ASP A 128 -7.62 -6.20 -15.27
CA ASP A 128 -6.97 -4.98 -15.74
C ASP A 128 -7.96 -3.82 -15.88
N GLU A 129 -9.18 -4.12 -16.33
CA GLU A 129 -10.24 -3.12 -16.47
C GLU A 129 -10.63 -2.49 -15.13
N ASP A 130 -10.64 -3.28 -14.05
CA ASP A 130 -10.96 -2.78 -12.72
C ASP A 130 -9.83 -1.90 -12.17
N ILE A 131 -8.59 -2.31 -12.39
CA ILE A 131 -7.40 -1.53 -12.04
C ILE A 131 -7.40 -0.20 -12.80
N THR A 132 -7.60 -0.24 -14.12
CA THR A 132 -7.70 0.96 -14.97
C THR A 132 -8.80 1.88 -14.47
N ASN A 133 -10.01 1.36 -14.25
CA ASN A 133 -11.14 2.12 -13.76
C ASN A 133 -10.89 2.75 -12.37
N PHE A 134 -10.20 2.04 -11.48
CA PHE A 134 -9.86 2.57 -10.15
C PHE A 134 -8.98 3.82 -10.26
N TYR A 135 -7.87 3.73 -10.98
CA TYR A 135 -6.91 4.83 -11.09
C TYR A 135 -7.46 6.02 -11.88
N GLU A 136 -8.20 5.75 -12.94
CA GLU A 136 -8.88 6.80 -13.71
C GLU A 136 -9.99 7.48 -12.91
N SER A 137 -10.73 6.73 -12.10
CA SER A 137 -11.74 7.29 -11.20
C SER A 137 -11.11 8.14 -10.09
N LEU A 138 -9.94 7.74 -9.58
CA LEU A 138 -9.20 8.54 -8.61
C LEU A 138 -8.76 9.88 -9.21
N ALA A 139 -8.25 9.89 -10.44
CA ALA A 139 -7.87 11.11 -11.15
C ALA A 139 -9.03 12.10 -11.33
N LYS A 140 -10.27 11.60 -11.51
CA LYS A 140 -11.48 12.44 -11.61
C LYS A 140 -11.88 13.07 -10.28
N VAL A 141 -11.45 12.46 -9.15
CA VAL A 141 -11.79 12.95 -7.81
C VAL A 141 -10.73 13.90 -7.25
N THR A 142 -9.48 13.60 -7.48
CA THR A 142 -8.34 14.39 -6.96
C THR A 142 -7.08 14.14 -7.77
N ASP A 143 -6.21 15.13 -7.85
CA ASP A 143 -4.85 14.90 -8.31
C ASP A 143 -4.12 13.99 -7.31
N TYR A 144 -3.18 13.18 -7.81
CA TYR A 144 -2.40 12.29 -6.96
C TYR A 144 -1.04 11.94 -7.56
N TRP A 145 -0.15 11.51 -6.71
CA TRP A 145 1.10 10.89 -7.11
C TRP A 145 0.92 9.39 -7.36
N ASP A 146 1.19 8.92 -8.55
CA ASP A 146 1.19 7.51 -8.87
C ASP A 146 2.60 6.93 -8.81
N PHE A 147 2.87 6.15 -7.77
CA PHE A 147 4.09 5.36 -7.62
C PHE A 147 3.86 3.88 -7.92
N SER A 148 2.65 3.49 -8.24
CA SER A 148 2.26 2.09 -8.36
C SER A 148 2.69 1.41 -9.67
N SER A 149 3.16 2.21 -10.65
CA SER A 149 3.51 1.73 -11.98
C SER A 149 4.84 2.34 -12.42
N SER A 150 5.93 1.59 -12.32
CA SER A 150 7.26 2.04 -12.69
C SER A 150 8.24 0.86 -12.76
N SER A 151 9.46 1.12 -13.25
CA SER A 151 10.57 0.15 -13.19
C SER A 151 10.90 -0.34 -11.77
N VAL A 152 10.60 0.47 -10.75
CA VAL A 152 10.74 0.06 -9.33
C VAL A 152 9.80 -1.08 -8.99
N SER A 153 8.58 -1.07 -9.52
CA SER A 153 7.57 -2.10 -9.23
C SER A 153 7.92 -3.48 -9.78
N SER A 154 8.77 -3.56 -10.80
CA SER A 154 9.20 -4.82 -11.41
C SER A 154 10.37 -5.50 -10.68
N GLU A 155 11.02 -4.83 -9.73
CA GLU A 155 12.18 -5.36 -9.02
C GLU A 155 11.78 -5.86 -7.61
N PRO A 156 11.63 -7.17 -7.38
CA PRO A 156 11.13 -7.72 -6.11
C PRO A 156 12.02 -7.38 -4.91
N ARG A 157 13.31 -7.10 -5.12
CA ARG A 157 14.25 -6.73 -4.03
C ARG A 157 13.95 -5.40 -3.38
N PHE A 158 13.10 -4.57 -3.99
CA PHE A 158 12.60 -3.31 -3.41
C PHE A 158 11.42 -3.52 -2.47
N PHE A 159 10.99 -4.74 -2.28
CA PHE A 159 9.82 -5.07 -1.47
C PHE A 159 10.15 -6.10 -0.41
N TYR A 160 9.41 -6.09 0.69
CA TYR A 160 9.42 -7.14 1.72
C TYR A 160 8.50 -8.30 1.34
N ASP A 161 7.42 -7.99 0.66
CA ASP A 161 6.43 -8.87 0.05
C ASP A 161 5.78 -8.12 -1.13
N SER A 162 4.76 -8.69 -1.75
CA SER A 162 4.15 -8.13 -2.96
C SER A 162 3.50 -6.75 -2.78
N THR A 163 3.28 -6.29 -1.55
CA THR A 163 2.54 -5.05 -1.26
C THR A 163 3.27 -4.07 -0.34
N HIS A 164 4.37 -4.50 0.28
CA HIS A 164 5.12 -3.68 1.23
C HIS A 164 6.52 -3.37 0.68
N PHE A 165 6.73 -2.14 0.27
CA PHE A 165 8.03 -1.65 -0.21
C PHE A 165 9.01 -1.39 0.95
N ARG A 166 10.32 -1.40 0.64
CA ARG A 166 11.40 -1.12 1.59
C ARG A 166 11.52 0.37 1.87
N ASN A 167 12.16 0.73 2.98
CA ASN A 167 12.29 2.11 3.44
C ASN A 167 12.95 3.04 2.41
N ASN A 168 13.95 2.56 1.67
CA ASN A 168 14.61 3.34 0.62
C ASN A 168 13.63 3.78 -0.49
N ILE A 169 12.63 2.98 -0.78
CA ILE A 169 11.58 3.35 -1.75
C ILE A 169 10.69 4.46 -1.17
N GLY A 170 10.35 4.37 0.12
CA GLY A 170 9.64 5.45 0.82
C GLY A 170 10.40 6.77 0.81
N GLU A 171 11.72 6.74 0.98
CA GLU A 171 12.58 7.91 0.87
C GLU A 171 12.58 8.52 -0.54
N MET A 172 12.61 7.68 -1.58
CA MET A 172 12.47 8.12 -2.98
C MET A 172 11.12 8.78 -3.24
N MET A 173 10.02 8.20 -2.72
CA MET A 173 8.68 8.79 -2.82
C MET A 173 8.63 10.16 -2.15
N ALA A 174 9.10 10.26 -0.92
CA ALA A 174 9.15 11.52 -0.17
C ALA A 174 9.97 12.58 -0.92
N THR A 175 11.09 12.19 -1.51
CA THR A 175 11.93 13.08 -2.31
C THR A 175 11.17 13.62 -3.53
N ARG A 176 10.48 12.76 -4.31
CA ARG A 176 9.69 13.18 -5.48
C ARG A 176 8.58 14.17 -5.11
N ILE A 177 7.89 13.89 -4.02
CA ILE A 177 6.82 14.77 -3.52
C ILE A 177 7.43 16.12 -3.11
N ALA A 178 8.52 16.09 -2.34
CA ALA A 178 9.16 17.29 -1.83
C ALA A 178 9.73 18.18 -2.95
N GLU A 179 10.31 17.59 -4.00
CA GLU A 179 10.81 18.33 -5.18
C GLU A 179 9.71 19.17 -5.85
N LYS A 180 8.47 18.67 -5.87
CA LYS A 180 7.33 19.39 -6.45
C LYS A 180 6.74 20.42 -5.49
N GLU A 181 6.55 20.03 -4.23
CA GLU A 181 5.83 20.83 -3.23
C GLU A 181 6.70 21.97 -2.65
N TYR A 182 8.03 21.81 -2.65
CA TYR A 182 8.97 22.72 -2.02
C TYR A 182 10.08 23.13 -2.99
N PRO A 183 9.96 24.26 -3.71
CA PRO A 183 10.92 24.67 -4.75
C PRO A 183 12.38 24.81 -4.28
N ASP A 184 12.59 25.08 -3.00
CA ASP A 184 13.92 25.23 -2.39
C ASP A 184 14.46 23.90 -1.81
N PHE A 185 13.74 22.80 -1.99
CA PHE A 185 14.16 21.50 -1.48
C PHE A 185 15.40 21.00 -2.19
N THR A 186 16.40 20.59 -1.43
CA THR A 186 17.62 19.97 -1.97
C THR A 186 17.57 18.47 -1.65
N PRO A 187 17.41 17.60 -2.65
CA PRO A 187 17.28 16.17 -2.42
C PRO A 187 18.59 15.56 -1.92
N ALA A 188 18.50 14.71 -0.89
CA ALA A 188 19.61 13.86 -0.46
C ALA A 188 19.78 12.63 -1.38
N ILE A 189 18.70 12.22 -2.04
CA ILE A 189 18.66 11.11 -2.99
C ILE A 189 18.50 11.69 -4.39
N THR A 190 19.47 11.43 -5.26
CA THR A 190 19.46 11.95 -6.64
C THR A 190 19.26 10.87 -7.71
N ALA A 191 19.44 9.60 -7.35
CA ALA A 191 19.32 8.46 -8.27
C ALA A 191 17.92 7.85 -8.24
N ILE A 192 16.89 8.66 -8.54
CA ILE A 192 15.51 8.18 -8.62
C ILE A 192 15.17 7.92 -10.10
N PRO A 193 14.66 6.74 -10.48
CA PRO A 193 14.23 6.45 -11.84
C PRO A 193 13.23 7.51 -12.35
N SER A 194 13.38 7.93 -13.59
CA SER A 194 12.56 9.01 -14.18
C SER A 194 11.09 8.63 -14.30
N ASP A 195 10.79 7.35 -14.37
CA ASP A 195 9.43 6.78 -14.44
C ASP A 195 8.82 6.54 -13.04
N PHE A 196 9.57 6.81 -11.95
CA PHE A 196 9.07 6.62 -10.59
C PHE A 196 8.42 7.90 -10.06
N GLY A 197 7.12 7.85 -9.84
CA GLY A 197 6.32 8.95 -9.33
C GLY A 197 5.81 9.89 -10.42
N THR A 198 4.72 9.52 -11.06
CA THR A 198 4.00 10.38 -12.01
C THR A 198 2.93 11.18 -11.28
N TYR A 199 2.89 12.49 -11.51
CA TYR A 199 1.79 13.32 -11.01
C TYR A 199 0.61 13.23 -11.96
N VAL A 200 -0.48 12.67 -11.49
CA VAL A 200 -1.69 12.35 -12.24
C VAL A 200 -2.78 13.36 -11.92
N THR A 201 -3.47 13.84 -12.95
CA THR A 201 -4.57 14.80 -12.86
C THR A 201 -5.78 14.31 -13.66
N ALA A 202 -6.88 15.02 -13.58
CA ALA A 202 -8.07 14.74 -14.39
C ALA A 202 -7.83 14.84 -15.91
N ASP A 203 -6.78 15.55 -16.32
CA ASP A 203 -6.40 15.73 -17.74
C ASP A 203 -5.42 14.66 -18.23
N THR A 204 -5.02 13.72 -17.36
CA THR A 204 -4.10 12.63 -17.74
C THR A 204 -4.77 11.73 -18.78
N PRO A 205 -4.10 11.46 -19.93
CA PRO A 205 -4.68 10.67 -21.00
C PRO A 205 -5.05 9.25 -20.57
N HIS A 206 -6.13 8.72 -21.13
CA HIS A 206 -6.62 7.35 -20.86
C HIS A 206 -5.53 6.28 -21.07
N ASP A 207 -4.68 6.46 -22.08
CA ASP A 207 -3.58 5.54 -22.39
C ASP A 207 -2.60 5.35 -21.23
N TYR A 208 -2.44 6.36 -20.35
CA TYR A 208 -1.64 6.23 -19.15
C TYR A 208 -2.16 5.14 -18.21
N PHE A 209 -3.48 5.04 -18.08
CA PHE A 209 -4.12 4.08 -17.18
C PHE A 209 -4.17 2.66 -17.73
N THR A 210 -4.12 2.51 -19.07
CA THR A 210 -4.18 1.21 -19.74
C THR A 210 -2.81 0.61 -20.02
N GLN A 211 -1.74 1.41 -20.04
CA GLN A 211 -0.36 0.98 -20.33
C GLN A 211 0.45 0.68 -19.07
N ARG A 212 -0.20 0.29 -18.00
CA ARG A 212 0.50 -0.07 -16.78
C ARG A 212 1.41 -1.26 -17.04
N PRO A 213 2.67 -1.27 -16.51
CA PRO A 213 3.55 -2.41 -16.66
C PRO A 213 2.87 -3.66 -16.10
N ALA A 214 2.71 -4.63 -16.97
CA ALA A 214 2.22 -5.98 -16.62
C ALA A 214 3.34 -6.79 -15.97
#